data_16874ea0aa100d00de339c2461c2aba9
#
_entry.id   16874ea0aa100d00de339c2461c2aba9
#
_cell.length_a   1.000
_cell.length_b   1.000
_cell.length_c   1.000
_cell.angle_alpha   90.00
_cell.angle_beta   90.00
_cell.angle_gamma   90.00
#
_symmetry.space_group_name_H-M   'P 1'
#
loop_
_entity.id
_entity.type
_entity.pdbx_description
1 polymer ?
#
loop_
_entity_poly.entity_id
_entity_poly.type
_entity_poly.pdbx_seq_one_letter_code
_entity_poly.pdbx_strand_id
1 'polypeptide(L)'
;ERSVTAPYAEVSGKYQYAPESFVVGGYAYTLDETSDTARFNDTRVNRFFGTLQHSFTALIVGSATVIFEPSQLQGRRGVANLSETTFRGGATVSYLPSAHWTIAFSYDYDHVRSDEAARQMARHRTGLNATYSF
;
A
#
# COMPACT_ATOMS: atom_id res chain seq x y z
N GLU A 1 -21.97 25.95 -7.62
CA GLU A 1 -21.81 24.70 -6.90
C GLU A 1 -21.52 23.57 -7.89
N ARG A 2 -20.30 23.07 -7.86
CA ARG A 2 -19.87 21.98 -8.74
C ARG A 2 -20.02 20.67 -7.97
N SER A 3 -21.08 19.93 -8.22
CA SER A 3 -21.18 18.60 -7.66
C SER A 3 -20.32 17.65 -8.51
N VAL A 4 -19.21 17.18 -7.95
CA VAL A 4 -18.37 16.17 -8.60
C VAL A 4 -18.82 14.82 -8.08
N THR A 5 -19.36 13.99 -8.97
CA THR A 5 -19.62 12.59 -8.67
C THR A 5 -18.31 11.83 -8.84
N ALA A 6 -17.70 11.43 -7.72
CA ALA A 6 -16.48 10.64 -7.74
C ALA A 6 -16.84 9.15 -7.81
N PRO A 7 -16.60 8.45 -8.95
CA PRO A 7 -16.82 7.02 -9.01
C PRO A 7 -15.78 6.29 -8.17
N TYR A 8 -16.25 5.31 -7.41
CA TYR A 8 -15.43 4.41 -6.61
C TYR A 8 -15.81 2.98 -6.94
N ALA A 9 -14.82 2.15 -7.20
CA ALA A 9 -15.02 0.73 -7.44
C ALA A 9 -13.91 -0.06 -6.75
N GLU A 10 -14.28 -1.12 -6.06
CA GLU A 10 -13.32 -2.01 -5.40
C GLU A 10 -13.75 -3.46 -5.58
N VAL A 11 -12.80 -4.32 -5.90
CA VAL A 11 -12.98 -5.77 -5.92
C VAL A 11 -11.80 -6.41 -5.21
N SER A 12 -12.08 -7.36 -4.32
CA SER A 12 -11.04 -8.08 -3.61
C SER A 12 -11.44 -9.54 -3.38
N GLY A 13 -10.44 -10.38 -3.23
CA GLY A 13 -10.64 -11.79 -2.94
C GLY A 13 -9.64 -12.27 -1.90
N LYS A 14 -10.08 -13.21 -1.07
CA LYS A 14 -9.24 -13.85 -0.07
C LYS A 14 -9.26 -15.36 -0.30
N TYR A 15 -8.07 -15.96 -0.32
CA TYR A 15 -7.91 -17.41 -0.41
C TYR A 15 -7.08 -17.90 0.77
N GLN A 16 -7.70 -18.74 1.61
CA GLN A 16 -7.01 -19.37 2.72
C GLN A 16 -6.62 -20.79 2.32
N TYR A 17 -5.32 -21.06 2.25
CA TYR A 17 -4.79 -22.35 1.79
C TYR A 17 -4.30 -23.26 2.93
N ALA A 18 -4.16 -22.70 4.13
CA ALA A 18 -3.76 -23.43 5.32
C ALA A 18 -4.20 -22.67 6.57
N PRO A 19 -4.19 -23.29 7.78
CA PRO A 19 -4.47 -22.55 9.02
C PRO A 19 -3.52 -21.37 9.18
N GLU A 20 -4.08 -20.20 9.46
CA GLU A 20 -3.35 -18.93 9.61
C GLU A 20 -2.48 -18.54 8.39
N SER A 21 -2.77 -19.13 7.23
CA SER A 21 -2.04 -18.85 5.99
C SER A 21 -3.03 -18.49 4.89
N PHE A 22 -2.91 -17.29 4.35
CA PHE A 22 -3.85 -16.80 3.34
C PHE A 22 -3.21 -15.79 2.40
N VAL A 23 -3.86 -15.61 1.27
CA VAL A 23 -3.54 -14.57 0.29
C VAL A 23 -4.77 -13.71 0.09
N VAL A 24 -4.60 -12.41 0.15
CA VAL A 24 -5.64 -11.43 -0.20
C VAL A 24 -5.12 -10.59 -1.34
N GLY A 25 -5.93 -10.37 -2.34
CA GLY A 25 -5.59 -9.50 -3.45
C GLY A 25 -6.80 -8.71 -3.90
N GLY A 26 -6.58 -7.54 -4.46
CA GLY A 26 -7.67 -6.72 -4.91
C GLY A 26 -7.24 -5.54 -5.77
N TYR A 27 -8.26 -4.87 -6.27
CA TYR A 27 -8.14 -3.70 -7.12
C TYR A 27 -9.18 -2.67 -6.67
N ALA A 28 -8.73 -1.42 -6.55
CA ALA A 28 -9.60 -0.30 -6.25
C ALA A 28 -9.36 0.84 -7.25
N TYR A 29 -10.43 1.48 -7.67
CA TYR A 29 -10.40 2.67 -8.50
C TYR A 29 -11.07 3.81 -7.77
N THR A 30 -10.38 4.93 -7.66
CA THR A 30 -10.92 6.16 -7.07
C THR A 30 -10.59 7.37 -7.95
N LEU A 31 -11.50 8.34 -7.93
CA LEU A 31 -11.27 9.66 -8.48
C LEU A 31 -11.22 10.63 -7.30
N ASP A 32 -10.04 11.11 -6.98
CA ASP A 32 -9.83 12.01 -5.85
C ASP A 32 -9.61 13.44 -6.31
N GLU A 33 -10.02 14.40 -5.49
CA GLU A 33 -9.65 15.79 -5.71
C GLU A 33 -8.15 15.96 -5.45
N THR A 34 -7.49 16.67 -6.36
CA THR A 34 -6.07 16.93 -6.20
C THR A 34 -5.80 17.96 -5.10
N SER A 35 -4.69 17.77 -4.40
CA SER A 35 -4.22 18.74 -3.43
C SER A 35 -3.70 20.03 -4.07
N ASP A 36 -3.32 19.98 -5.34
CA ASP A 36 -2.84 21.14 -6.09
C ASP A 36 -3.93 21.59 -7.07
N THR A 37 -4.96 22.24 -6.55
CA THR A 37 -6.11 22.71 -7.32
C THR A 37 -5.78 23.83 -8.29
N ALA A 38 -4.62 24.46 -8.15
CA ALA A 38 -4.18 25.52 -9.08
C ALA A 38 -3.67 24.94 -10.40
N ARG A 39 -3.04 23.76 -10.38
CA ARG A 39 -2.41 23.14 -11.54
C ARG A 39 -3.24 21.98 -12.13
N PHE A 40 -3.95 21.26 -11.28
CA PHE A 40 -4.64 20.02 -11.67
C PHE A 40 -6.11 20.06 -11.27
N ASN A 41 -6.95 19.39 -12.04
CA ASN A 41 -8.38 19.29 -11.74
C ASN A 41 -8.68 18.10 -10.82
N ASP A 42 -8.26 16.90 -11.24
CA ASP A 42 -8.59 15.65 -10.57
C ASP A 42 -7.42 14.70 -10.63
N THR A 43 -7.39 13.79 -9.66
CA THR A 43 -6.42 12.69 -9.63
C THR A 43 -7.15 11.37 -9.79
N ARG A 44 -6.79 10.62 -10.82
CA ARG A 44 -7.27 9.25 -11.02
C ARG A 44 -6.28 8.29 -10.38
N VAL A 45 -6.76 7.50 -9.44
CA VAL A 45 -5.94 6.54 -8.72
C VAL A 45 -6.45 5.13 -8.98
N ASN A 46 -5.57 4.28 -9.50
CA ASN A 46 -5.79 2.85 -9.58
C ASN A 46 -4.91 2.20 -8.52
N ARG A 47 -5.47 1.37 -7.68
CA ARG A 47 -4.75 0.74 -6.60
C ARG A 47 -4.84 -0.78 -6.71
N PHE A 48 -3.70 -1.41 -6.86
CA PHE A 48 -3.57 -2.86 -6.80
C PHE A 48 -2.92 -3.20 -5.46
N PHE A 49 -3.49 -4.14 -4.73
CA PHE A 49 -2.94 -4.54 -3.45
C PHE A 49 -2.93 -6.06 -3.30
N GLY A 50 -1.97 -6.54 -2.54
CA GLY A 50 -1.85 -7.95 -2.21
C GLY A 50 -1.24 -8.11 -0.84
N THR A 51 -1.77 -9.05 -0.06
CA THR A 51 -1.23 -9.41 1.24
C THR A 51 -1.10 -10.92 1.31
N LEU A 52 0.07 -11.39 1.72
CA LEU A 52 0.34 -12.80 1.98
C LEU A 52 0.69 -12.96 3.45
N GLN A 53 -0.02 -13.84 4.14
CA GLN A 53 0.34 -14.26 5.46
C GLN A 53 0.61 -15.77 5.44
N HIS A 54 1.71 -16.19 6.03
CA HIS A 54 2.10 -17.58 6.07
C HIS A 54 2.63 -17.95 7.46
N SER A 55 2.09 -19.01 8.00
CA SER A 55 2.58 -19.59 9.26
C SER A 55 3.64 -20.65 8.93
N PHE A 56 4.90 -20.32 9.15
CA PHE A 56 6.03 -21.25 8.90
C PHE A 56 6.07 -22.35 9.94
N THR A 57 5.85 -21.96 11.19
CA THR A 57 5.71 -22.88 12.32
C THR A 57 4.65 -22.32 13.28
N ALA A 58 4.31 -23.07 14.32
CA ALA A 58 3.40 -22.56 15.36
C ALA A 58 3.93 -21.29 16.07
N LEU A 59 5.24 -21.04 15.98
CA LEU A 59 5.89 -19.93 16.66
C LEU A 59 6.34 -18.81 15.71
N ILE A 60 6.36 -19.04 14.40
CA ILE A 60 6.87 -18.10 13.40
C ILE A 60 5.82 -17.85 12.34
N VAL A 61 5.39 -16.60 12.23
CA VAL A 61 4.43 -16.16 11.21
C VAL A 61 5.06 -15.04 10.39
N GLY A 62 5.01 -15.15 9.07
CA GLY A 62 5.46 -14.12 8.16
C GLY A 62 4.30 -13.50 7.41
N SER A 63 4.40 -12.22 7.14
CA SER A 63 3.44 -11.52 6.28
C SER A 63 4.16 -10.58 5.32
N ALA A 64 3.59 -10.42 4.13
CA ALA A 64 4.09 -9.48 3.14
C ALA A 64 2.90 -8.75 2.52
N THR A 65 3.04 -7.45 2.33
CA THR A 65 2.03 -6.62 1.70
C THR A 65 2.66 -5.83 0.58
N VAL A 66 1.98 -5.79 -0.56
CA VAL A 66 2.40 -5.02 -1.73
C VAL A 66 1.25 -4.13 -2.15
N ILE A 67 1.54 -2.85 -2.37
CA ILE A 67 0.59 -1.87 -2.89
C ILE A 67 1.23 -1.21 -4.10
N PHE A 68 0.51 -1.22 -5.21
CA PHE A 68 0.91 -0.57 -6.46
C PHE A 68 -0.18 0.41 -6.87
N GLU A 69 0.13 1.70 -6.86
CA GLU A 69 -0.82 2.77 -7.15
C GLU A 69 -0.32 3.63 -8.31
N PRO A 70 -0.68 3.31 -9.57
CA PRO A 70 -0.52 4.28 -10.66
C PRO A 70 -1.60 5.36 -10.54
N SER A 71 -1.18 6.61 -10.62
CA SER A 71 -2.09 7.75 -10.57
C SER A 71 -1.80 8.72 -11.70
N GLN A 72 -2.85 9.40 -12.16
CA GLN A 72 -2.76 10.45 -13.17
C GLN A 72 -3.43 11.71 -12.66
N LEU A 73 -2.66 12.79 -12.63
CA LEU A 73 -3.17 14.11 -12.33
C LEU A 73 -3.55 14.80 -13.64
N GLN A 74 -4.80 15.16 -13.77
CA GLN A 74 -5.28 15.87 -14.96
C GLN A 74 -4.94 17.35 -14.84
N GLY A 75 -4.06 17.83 -15.73
CA GLY A 75 -3.68 19.23 -15.76
C GLY A 75 -4.84 20.13 -16.16
N ARG A 76 -4.90 21.31 -15.55
CA ARG A 76 -5.80 22.39 -15.98
C ARG A 76 -5.29 22.99 -17.29
N ARG A 77 -6.10 23.88 -17.85
CA ARG A 77 -5.83 24.58 -19.12
C ARG A 77 -4.37 25.09 -19.16
N GLY A 78 -3.60 24.58 -20.11
CA GLY A 78 -2.20 24.95 -20.29
C GLY A 78 -1.19 24.17 -19.45
N VAL A 79 -1.64 23.21 -18.63
CA VAL A 79 -0.76 22.35 -17.83
C VAL A 79 -0.86 20.92 -18.35
N ALA A 80 0.28 20.29 -18.58
CA ALA A 80 0.34 18.90 -19.02
C ALA A 80 -0.11 17.96 -17.90
N ASN A 81 -0.72 16.84 -18.29
CA ASN A 81 -1.06 15.79 -17.33
C ASN A 81 0.22 15.20 -16.72
N LEU A 82 0.17 14.89 -15.44
CA LEU A 82 1.27 14.31 -14.69
C LEU A 82 0.94 12.86 -14.32
N SER A 83 1.85 11.95 -14.60
CA SER A 83 1.72 10.55 -14.20
C SER A 83 2.66 10.25 -13.04
N GLU A 84 2.11 9.63 -12.01
CA GLU A 84 2.87 9.19 -10.84
C GLU A 84 2.55 7.73 -10.56
N THR A 85 3.56 6.97 -10.15
CA THR A 85 3.39 5.58 -9.72
C THR A 85 3.98 5.44 -8.33
N THR A 86 3.17 4.99 -7.40
CA THR A 86 3.59 4.70 -6.03
C THR A 86 3.64 3.19 -5.84
N PHE A 87 4.77 2.71 -5.41
CA PHE A 87 4.96 1.32 -5.03
C PHE A 87 5.31 1.26 -3.55
N ARG A 88 4.58 0.42 -2.80
CA ARG A 88 4.87 0.15 -1.39
C ARG A 88 4.93 -1.35 -1.20
N GLY A 89 6.00 -1.80 -0.59
CA GLY A 89 6.16 -3.20 -0.22
C GLY A 89 6.60 -3.31 1.22
N GLY A 90 6.03 -4.24 1.96
CA GLY A 90 6.40 -4.48 3.35
C GLY A 90 6.39 -5.95 3.67
N ALA A 91 7.28 -6.36 4.55
CA ALA A 91 7.32 -7.71 5.06
C ALA A 91 7.55 -7.67 6.57
N THR A 92 6.85 -8.54 7.29
CA THR A 92 6.99 -8.66 8.74
C THR A 92 7.11 -10.13 9.11
N VAL A 93 8.07 -10.44 9.96
CA VAL A 93 8.22 -11.77 10.54
C VAL A 93 8.03 -11.64 12.04
N SER A 94 7.10 -12.41 12.58
CA SER A 94 6.77 -12.43 14.00
C SER A 94 7.21 -13.76 14.58
N TYR A 95 7.94 -13.69 15.69
CA TYR A 95 8.41 -14.85 16.44
C TYR A 95 7.85 -14.80 17.85
N LEU A 96 7.22 -15.90 18.26
CA LEU A 96 6.60 -16.04 19.57
C LEU A 96 7.32 -17.13 20.38
N PRO A 97 8.45 -16.81 21.04
CA PRO A 97 9.21 -17.81 21.79
C PRO A 97 8.46 -18.35 23.01
N SER A 98 7.48 -17.61 23.53
CA SER A 98 6.61 -18.04 24.62
C SER A 98 5.23 -17.38 24.51
N ALA A 99 4.30 -17.78 25.37
CA ALA A 99 2.95 -17.18 25.41
C ALA A 99 2.98 -15.70 25.80
N HIS A 100 4.06 -15.20 26.38
CA HIS A 100 4.17 -13.83 26.88
C HIS A 100 4.99 -12.92 25.99
N TRP A 101 5.86 -13.45 25.12
CA TRP A 101 6.75 -12.66 24.28
C TRP A 101 6.36 -12.76 22.82
N THR A 102 6.38 -11.62 22.16
CA THR A 102 6.27 -11.51 20.70
C THR A 102 7.40 -10.62 20.21
N ILE A 103 8.21 -11.12 19.29
CA ILE A 103 9.29 -10.37 18.66
C ILE A 103 8.95 -10.25 17.18
N ALA A 104 8.89 -9.03 16.68
CA ALA A 104 8.56 -8.77 15.29
C ALA A 104 9.66 -7.97 14.61
N PHE A 105 10.07 -8.42 13.44
CA PHE A 105 10.98 -7.69 12.55
C PHE A 105 10.20 -7.27 11.31
N SER A 106 10.30 -5.99 10.95
CA SER A 106 9.63 -5.45 9.78
C SER A 106 10.58 -4.71 8.85
N TYR A 107 10.27 -4.80 7.57
CA TYR A 107 10.97 -4.06 6.53
C TYR A 107 9.94 -3.48 5.58
N ASP A 108 10.02 -2.17 5.34
CA ASP A 108 9.12 -1.46 4.45
C ASP A 108 9.93 -0.72 3.38
N TYR A 109 9.45 -0.79 2.16
CA TYR A 109 10.01 -0.09 1.02
C TYR A 109 8.93 0.75 0.35
N ASP A 110 9.18 2.05 0.24
CA ASP A 110 8.31 2.98 -0.47
C ASP A 110 9.07 3.56 -1.65
N HIS A 111 8.45 3.55 -2.82
CA HIS A 111 9.02 4.15 -4.04
C HIS A 111 7.96 4.94 -4.78
N VAL A 112 8.22 6.19 -5.02
CA VAL A 112 7.37 7.07 -5.84
C VAL A 112 8.13 7.45 -7.09
N ARG A 113 7.57 7.10 -8.23
CA ARG A 113 8.07 7.50 -9.55
C ARG A 113 7.12 8.52 -10.14
N SER A 114 7.64 9.67 -10.53
CA SER A 114 6.85 10.76 -11.08
C SER A 114 7.54 11.34 -12.32
N ASP A 115 6.75 11.89 -13.23
CA ASP A 115 7.27 12.66 -14.36
C ASP A 115 7.96 13.94 -13.88
N GLU A 116 7.62 14.41 -12.70
CA GLU A 116 8.28 15.55 -12.05
C GLU A 116 9.37 15.05 -11.10
N ALA A 117 10.64 15.31 -11.40
CA ALA A 117 11.78 14.78 -10.68
C ALA A 117 11.78 15.15 -9.18
N ALA A 118 11.27 16.33 -8.84
CA ALA A 118 11.19 16.78 -7.44
C ALA A 118 10.22 15.95 -6.59
N ARG A 119 9.33 15.18 -7.21
CA ARG A 119 8.35 14.33 -6.53
C ARG A 119 8.78 12.87 -6.41
N GLN A 120 9.90 12.51 -7.03
CA GLN A 120 10.43 11.16 -6.95
C GLN A 120 11.03 10.90 -5.57
N MET A 121 10.73 9.75 -5.00
CA MET A 121 11.17 9.37 -3.67
C MET A 121 11.37 7.86 -3.58
N ALA A 122 12.40 7.46 -2.87
CA ALA A 122 12.60 6.07 -2.47
C ALA A 122 12.97 6.05 -0.99
N ARG A 123 12.33 5.18 -0.21
CA ARG A 123 12.57 5.11 1.22
C ARG A 123 12.54 3.66 1.71
N HIS A 124 13.52 3.33 2.52
CA HIS A 124 13.60 2.05 3.22
C HIS A 124 13.41 2.28 4.71
N ARG A 125 12.62 1.44 5.35
CA ARG A 125 12.41 1.46 6.79
C ARG A 125 12.54 0.05 7.33
N THR A 126 13.30 -0.10 8.40
CA THR A 126 13.39 -1.35 9.15
C THR A 126 12.94 -1.11 10.58
N GLY A 127 12.30 -2.09 11.17
CA GLY A 127 11.82 -2.01 12.54
C GLY A 127 11.99 -3.32 13.27
N LEU A 128 12.29 -3.20 14.53
CA LEU A 128 12.31 -4.33 15.46
C LEU A 128 11.42 -3.97 16.64
N ASN A 129 10.49 -4.85 16.95
CA ASN A 129 9.55 -4.65 18.05
C ASN A 129 9.54 -5.90 18.93
N ALA A 130 9.60 -5.71 20.23
CA ALA A 130 9.43 -6.77 21.21
C ALA A 130 8.32 -6.38 22.18
N THR A 131 7.35 -7.26 22.32
CA THR A 131 6.19 -7.03 23.19
C THR A 131 6.12 -8.12 24.24
N TYR A 132 5.98 -7.71 25.49
CA TYR A 132 5.74 -8.63 26.61
C TYR A 132 4.31 -8.46 27.12
N SER A 133 3.61 -9.58 27.25
CA SER A 133 2.23 -9.63 27.72
C SER A 133 2.16 -10.40 29.03
N PHE A 134 1.60 -9.80 30.06
CA PHE A 134 1.44 -10.40 31.39
C PHE A 134 0.36 -11.46 31.44
#